data_1c44ffe2c316939bc19b92b597802984
#
_entry.id   1c44ffe2c316939bc19b92b597802984
#
_cell.length_a   1.000
_cell.length_b   1.000
_cell.length_c   1.000
_cell.angle_alpha   90.00
_cell.angle_beta   90.00
_cell.angle_gamma   90.00
#
_symmetry.space_group_name_H-M   'P 1'
#
loop_
_entity.id
_entity.type
_entity.pdbx_description
1 polymer ?
#
loop_
_entity_poly.entity_id
_entity_poly.type
_entity_poly.pdbx_seq_one_letter_code
_entity_poly.pdbx_strand_id
1 'polypeptide(L)'
;VFVLSSVEEIEAATVERQPLWNNLKHEHGPFDIIGDVHGCHEELVELLGRLGYDLDARRHPTGRKAVFLGDLVDRGPAVPQVLRLVMSLVESGAALCVPGNHDVKLLRKLRGKDVQLTHGLAESMAQLEQEPADFRQQVVAFLDDLVSHYVLDDGRLVVAHAGMKAAMQGRGSGKVRDFALYGETTGETDEFGLPVRHDWAAEYRGRAMVVYGHTPVPEPEWLNGTINIDTGCVFGGELTALRYPEKELVAVPARRTWCEPAKPFLEPAEQAPALTAQQAHDDVLDLADVTGKRGITTRLHHTVTVREENATTALEVMSRFAANPQ
;
A
#
# COMPACT_ATOMS: atom_id res chain seq x y z
N VAL A 1 -0.12 -1.50 38.81
CA VAL A 1 -0.23 -0.02 38.87
C VAL A 1 0.41 0.39 40.21
N PHE A 2 1.45 1.21 40.15
CA PHE A 2 2.06 1.81 41.33
C PHE A 2 1.51 3.23 41.46
N VAL A 3 1.15 3.63 42.68
CA VAL A 3 0.73 4.99 43.00
C VAL A 3 1.87 5.61 43.78
N LEU A 4 2.47 6.67 43.23
CA LEU A 4 3.51 7.43 43.91
C LEU A 4 2.82 8.53 44.70
N SER A 5 3.08 8.58 46.00
CA SER A 5 2.33 9.38 46.96
C SER A 5 3.15 10.58 47.50
N SER A 6 4.46 10.63 47.26
CA SER A 6 5.33 11.71 47.70
C SER A 6 6.26 12.21 46.59
N VAL A 7 6.85 13.39 46.79
CA VAL A 7 7.83 13.97 45.87
C VAL A 7 9.09 13.11 45.82
N GLU A 8 9.54 12.57 46.97
CA GLU A 8 10.70 11.70 47.05
C GLU A 8 10.49 10.39 46.27
N GLU A 9 9.30 9.81 46.33
CA GLU A 9 8.96 8.63 45.54
C GLU A 9 8.96 8.93 44.02
N ILE A 10 8.49 10.12 43.61
CA ILE A 10 8.50 10.55 42.22
C ILE A 10 9.92 10.75 41.72
N GLU A 11 10.79 11.39 42.50
CA GLU A 11 12.19 11.63 42.16
C GLU A 11 13.01 10.33 42.13
N ALA A 12 12.69 9.36 42.98
CA ALA A 12 13.34 8.05 43.02
C ALA A 12 12.80 7.08 41.97
N ALA A 13 11.68 7.37 41.31
CA ALA A 13 11.04 6.47 40.34
C ALA A 13 11.85 6.42 39.06
N THR A 14 12.29 5.22 38.69
CA THR A 14 12.89 4.94 37.39
C THR A 14 11.84 4.32 36.47
N VAL A 15 11.55 4.95 35.33
CA VAL A 15 10.63 4.44 34.35
C VAL A 15 11.43 3.79 33.22
N GLU A 16 11.52 2.47 33.23
CA GLU A 16 12.05 1.70 32.11
C GLU A 16 10.93 1.41 31.11
N ARG A 17 11.13 1.84 29.87
CA ARG A 17 10.20 1.54 28.76
C ARG A 17 10.87 0.55 27.83
N GLN A 18 10.35 -0.67 27.81
CA GLN A 18 10.73 -1.64 26.78
C GLN A 18 10.16 -1.21 25.45
N PRO A 19 10.95 -1.23 24.36
CA PRO A 19 10.42 -1.05 23.01
C PRO A 19 9.34 -2.09 22.72
N LEU A 20 8.25 -1.67 22.07
CA LEU A 20 7.24 -2.61 21.61
C LEU A 20 7.78 -3.41 20.41
N TRP A 21 7.15 -4.55 20.13
CA TRP A 21 7.49 -5.46 19.03
C TRP A 21 7.45 -4.81 17.64
N ASN A 22 6.74 -3.69 17.48
CA ASN A 22 6.69 -2.91 16.24
C ASN A 22 7.85 -1.92 16.10
N ASN A 23 8.69 -1.78 17.13
CA ASN A 23 9.84 -0.87 17.11
C ASN A 23 11.09 -1.59 16.61
N LEU A 24 11.29 -1.58 15.30
CA LEU A 24 12.47 -2.11 14.63
C LEU A 24 13.37 -1.00 14.08
N LYS A 25 13.54 0.08 14.82
CA LYS A 25 14.36 1.24 14.42
C LYS A 25 15.81 0.89 14.11
N HIS A 26 16.31 -0.19 14.70
CA HIS A 26 17.66 -0.71 14.46
C HIS A 26 17.80 -1.44 13.10
N GLU A 27 16.69 -1.75 12.44
CA GLU A 27 16.69 -2.29 11.09
C GLU A 27 16.74 -1.14 10.08
N HIS A 28 17.90 -0.97 9.45
CA HIS A 28 18.15 0.18 8.56
C HIS A 28 17.90 -0.13 7.08
N GLY A 29 17.58 -1.39 6.74
CA GLY A 29 17.41 -1.82 5.37
C GLY A 29 18.74 -2.10 4.65
N PRO A 30 18.77 -2.03 3.32
CA PRO A 30 17.69 -1.58 2.42
C PRO A 30 16.48 -2.50 2.39
N PHE A 31 15.31 -1.94 2.06
CA PHE A 31 14.03 -2.66 2.01
C PHE A 31 13.40 -2.60 0.62
N ASP A 32 12.63 -3.64 0.28
CA ASP A 32 11.69 -3.63 -0.84
C ASP A 32 10.30 -3.84 -0.25
N ILE A 33 9.47 -2.76 -0.21
CA ILE A 33 8.14 -2.78 0.38
C ILE A 33 7.15 -3.17 -0.72
N ILE A 34 6.39 -4.25 -0.51
CA ILE A 34 5.52 -4.89 -1.50
C ILE A 34 4.06 -4.64 -1.11
N GLY A 35 3.27 -4.14 -2.07
CA GLY A 35 1.84 -3.87 -1.92
C GLY A 35 0.98 -5.13 -1.79
N ASP A 36 -0.33 -4.94 -1.86
CA ASP A 36 -1.35 -5.95 -1.63
C ASP A 36 -1.28 -7.08 -2.67
N VAL A 37 -1.14 -8.32 -2.20
CA VAL A 37 -0.84 -9.48 -3.07
C VAL A 37 -2.10 -10.25 -3.48
N HIS A 38 -3.04 -10.42 -2.56
CA HIS A 38 -4.32 -11.09 -2.79
C HIS A 38 -4.23 -12.38 -3.61
N GLY A 39 -3.34 -13.32 -3.21
CA GLY A 39 -3.24 -14.61 -3.88
C GLY A 39 -2.65 -14.56 -5.31
N CYS A 40 -2.13 -13.43 -5.78
CA CYS A 40 -1.46 -13.26 -7.08
C CYS A 40 -0.02 -13.79 -7.02
N HIS A 41 0.12 -15.11 -6.92
CA HIS A 41 1.40 -15.76 -6.68
C HIS A 41 2.39 -15.61 -7.85
N GLU A 42 1.92 -15.72 -9.09
CA GLU A 42 2.81 -15.64 -10.25
C GLU A 42 3.40 -14.24 -10.42
N GLU A 43 2.57 -13.22 -10.18
CA GLU A 43 2.99 -11.81 -10.16
C GLU A 43 3.97 -11.54 -9.01
N LEU A 44 3.74 -12.13 -7.85
CA LEU A 44 4.66 -12.02 -6.71
C LEU A 44 6.03 -12.66 -7.00
N VAL A 45 6.05 -13.85 -7.58
CA VAL A 45 7.29 -14.51 -7.99
C VAL A 45 8.06 -13.69 -9.03
N GLU A 46 7.35 -13.16 -10.02
CA GLU A 46 7.95 -12.29 -11.04
C GLU A 46 8.50 -10.99 -10.43
N LEU A 47 7.74 -10.34 -9.53
CA LEU A 47 8.18 -9.12 -8.85
C LEU A 47 9.43 -9.37 -8.00
N LEU A 48 9.44 -10.42 -7.18
CA LEU A 48 10.61 -10.80 -6.38
C LEU A 48 11.83 -11.11 -7.25
N GLY A 49 11.62 -11.75 -8.41
CA GLY A 49 12.67 -11.97 -9.41
C GLY A 49 13.24 -10.67 -9.97
N ARG A 50 12.37 -9.70 -10.34
CA ARG A 50 12.79 -8.36 -10.80
C ARG A 50 13.54 -7.58 -9.73
N LEU A 51 13.14 -7.73 -8.48
CA LEU A 51 13.82 -7.13 -7.32
C LEU A 51 15.15 -7.79 -7.01
N GLY A 52 15.41 -9.00 -7.51
CA GLY A 52 16.67 -9.72 -7.36
C GLY A 52 16.72 -10.76 -6.23
N TYR A 53 15.55 -11.19 -5.72
CA TYR A 53 15.49 -12.24 -4.70
C TYR A 53 15.78 -13.61 -5.29
N ASP A 54 16.60 -14.37 -4.59
CA ASP A 54 16.81 -15.80 -4.81
C ASP A 54 15.77 -16.57 -3.98
N LEU A 55 14.76 -17.10 -4.63
CA LEU A 55 13.65 -17.79 -3.96
C LEU A 55 14.04 -19.18 -3.45
N ASP A 56 15.02 -19.85 -4.07
CA ASP A 56 15.55 -21.13 -3.59
C ASP A 56 16.37 -20.91 -2.31
N ALA A 57 17.22 -19.88 -2.30
CA ALA A 57 17.98 -19.49 -1.13
C ALA A 57 17.16 -18.69 -0.10
N ARG A 58 15.92 -18.31 -0.44
CA ARG A 58 14.99 -17.51 0.40
C ARG A 58 15.60 -16.22 0.92
N ARG A 59 16.31 -15.48 0.08
CA ARG A 59 17.01 -14.24 0.46
C ARG A 59 17.35 -13.39 -0.75
N HIS A 60 17.62 -12.12 -0.48
CA HIS A 60 18.26 -11.26 -1.46
C HIS A 60 19.81 -11.37 -1.34
N PRO A 61 20.57 -11.51 -2.45
CA PRO A 61 22.03 -11.68 -2.41
C PRO A 61 22.79 -10.56 -1.69
N THR A 62 22.26 -9.32 -1.72
CA THR A 62 22.89 -8.16 -1.07
C THR A 62 22.34 -7.90 0.33
N GLY A 63 21.47 -8.77 0.87
CA GLY A 63 20.90 -8.62 2.20
C GLY A 63 19.72 -7.64 2.30
N ARG A 64 19.13 -7.20 1.17
CA ARG A 64 17.84 -6.47 1.19
C ARG A 64 16.77 -7.33 1.82
N LYS A 65 15.83 -6.71 2.53
CA LYS A 65 14.66 -7.40 3.11
C LYS A 65 13.38 -6.96 2.42
N ALA A 66 12.53 -7.92 2.12
CA ALA A 66 11.17 -7.62 1.69
C ALA A 66 10.32 -7.17 2.89
N VAL A 67 9.35 -6.29 2.66
CA VAL A 67 8.34 -5.91 3.66
C VAL A 67 6.97 -5.97 3.01
N PHE A 68 6.16 -6.96 3.38
CA PHE A 68 4.82 -7.13 2.84
C PHE A 68 3.82 -6.27 3.60
N LEU A 69 2.98 -5.54 2.86
CA LEU A 69 1.95 -4.66 3.43
C LEU A 69 0.67 -5.39 3.87
N GLY A 70 0.65 -6.72 3.79
CA GLY A 70 -0.52 -7.54 4.11
C GLY A 70 -1.44 -7.77 2.91
N ASP A 71 -2.68 -8.13 3.22
CA ASP A 71 -3.66 -8.59 2.24
C ASP A 71 -3.05 -9.64 1.28
N LEU A 72 -2.44 -10.66 1.91
CA LEU A 72 -1.84 -11.79 1.21
C LEU A 72 -2.88 -12.72 0.60
N VAL A 73 -4.08 -12.71 1.16
CA VAL A 73 -5.15 -13.68 0.91
C VAL A 73 -6.37 -13.04 0.24
N ASP A 74 -7.32 -13.87 -0.11
CA ASP A 74 -8.61 -13.55 -0.74
C ASP A 74 -8.50 -13.12 -2.22
N ARG A 75 -9.58 -13.31 -2.97
CA ARG A 75 -9.79 -12.89 -4.37
C ARG A 75 -8.96 -13.62 -5.41
N GLY A 76 -7.69 -13.82 -5.15
CA GLY A 76 -6.75 -14.37 -6.13
C GLY A 76 -6.70 -15.90 -6.16
N PRO A 77 -6.03 -16.46 -7.19
CA PRO A 77 -6.14 -17.88 -7.50
C PRO A 77 -5.24 -18.79 -6.66
N ALA A 78 -4.22 -18.26 -5.95
CA ALA A 78 -3.14 -19.07 -5.37
C ALA A 78 -2.76 -18.62 -3.95
N VAL A 79 -3.76 -18.52 -3.07
CA VAL A 79 -3.61 -18.09 -1.67
C VAL A 79 -2.63 -18.99 -0.88
N PRO A 80 -2.70 -20.35 -0.94
CA PRO A 80 -1.74 -21.18 -0.22
C PRO A 80 -0.29 -21.00 -0.70
N GLN A 81 -0.08 -20.77 -1.99
CA GLN A 81 1.25 -20.58 -2.57
C GLN A 81 1.86 -19.25 -2.11
N VAL A 82 1.07 -18.16 -2.11
CA VAL A 82 1.49 -16.87 -1.56
C VAL A 82 1.86 -17.00 -0.08
N LEU A 83 0.99 -17.64 0.72
CA LEU A 83 1.26 -17.85 2.15
C LEU A 83 2.55 -18.64 2.37
N ARG A 84 2.77 -19.77 1.65
CA ARG A 84 4.00 -20.55 1.75
C ARG A 84 5.24 -19.71 1.44
N LEU A 85 5.20 -18.95 0.36
CA LEU A 85 6.32 -18.11 -0.07
C LEU A 85 6.63 -17.02 0.96
N VAL A 86 5.63 -16.24 1.36
CA VAL A 86 5.81 -15.14 2.34
C VAL A 86 6.25 -15.68 3.69
N MET A 87 5.59 -16.73 4.22
CA MET A 87 5.98 -17.38 5.47
C MET A 87 7.44 -17.85 5.43
N SER A 88 7.87 -18.47 4.33
CA SER A 88 9.26 -18.96 4.18
C SER A 88 10.29 -17.83 4.17
N LEU A 89 9.97 -16.69 3.56
CA LEU A 89 10.84 -15.51 3.55
C LEU A 89 10.90 -14.83 4.94
N VAL A 90 9.78 -14.78 5.66
CA VAL A 90 9.73 -14.24 7.02
C VAL A 90 10.49 -15.15 7.98
N GLU A 91 10.29 -16.47 7.91
CA GLU A 91 10.99 -17.45 8.74
C GLU A 91 12.52 -17.41 8.53
N SER A 92 12.97 -17.20 7.29
CA SER A 92 14.41 -17.06 6.98
C SER A 92 15.01 -15.73 7.43
N GLY A 93 14.19 -14.77 7.90
CA GLY A 93 14.61 -13.41 8.24
C GLY A 93 14.86 -12.50 7.04
N ALA A 94 14.52 -12.95 5.83
CA ALA A 94 14.65 -12.19 4.60
C ALA A 94 13.46 -11.26 4.35
N ALA A 95 12.38 -11.40 5.13
CA ALA A 95 11.22 -10.52 5.02
C ALA A 95 10.61 -10.16 6.37
N LEU A 96 9.86 -9.06 6.36
CA LEU A 96 8.89 -8.65 7.37
C LEU A 96 7.50 -8.66 6.74
N CYS A 97 6.46 -8.78 7.56
CA CYS A 97 5.08 -8.71 7.09
C CYS A 97 4.22 -8.02 8.14
N VAL A 98 3.35 -7.10 7.71
CA VAL A 98 2.26 -6.59 8.53
C VAL A 98 0.96 -7.23 8.05
N PRO A 99 -0.06 -7.40 8.91
CA PRO A 99 -1.34 -7.98 8.46
C PRO A 99 -2.16 -6.95 7.70
N GLY A 100 -2.86 -7.41 6.66
CA GLY A 100 -3.98 -6.70 6.09
C GLY A 100 -5.31 -7.08 6.75
N ASN A 101 -6.37 -6.36 6.42
CA ASN A 101 -7.70 -6.66 6.96
C ASN A 101 -8.25 -8.01 6.46
N HIS A 102 -7.89 -8.44 5.26
CA HIS A 102 -8.24 -9.78 4.72
C HIS A 102 -7.54 -10.89 5.50
N ASP A 103 -6.26 -10.72 5.83
CA ASP A 103 -5.49 -11.67 6.63
C ASP A 103 -6.10 -11.87 8.02
N VAL A 104 -6.47 -10.75 8.69
CA VAL A 104 -7.13 -10.78 10.00
C VAL A 104 -8.51 -11.44 9.91
N LYS A 105 -9.25 -11.21 8.84
CA LYS A 105 -10.56 -11.82 8.60
C LYS A 105 -10.42 -13.33 8.43
N LEU A 106 -9.45 -13.79 7.63
CA LEU A 106 -9.13 -15.21 7.47
C LEU A 106 -8.71 -15.85 8.80
N LEU A 107 -7.81 -15.23 9.55
CA LEU A 107 -7.38 -15.71 10.87
C LEU A 107 -8.57 -15.93 11.81
N ARG A 108 -9.49 -14.98 11.88
CA ARG A 108 -10.70 -15.10 12.70
C ARG A 108 -11.57 -16.28 12.26
N LYS A 109 -11.71 -16.49 10.95
CA LYS A 109 -12.48 -17.63 10.39
C LYS A 109 -11.82 -18.96 10.73
N LEU A 110 -10.51 -19.09 10.52
CA LEU A 110 -9.74 -20.30 10.84
C LEU A 110 -9.79 -20.64 12.33
N ARG A 111 -9.95 -19.64 13.20
CA ARG A 111 -10.17 -19.80 14.66
C ARG A 111 -11.62 -20.12 15.04
N GLY A 112 -12.49 -20.41 14.08
CA GLY A 112 -13.88 -20.79 14.31
C GLY A 112 -14.80 -19.64 14.71
N LYS A 113 -14.40 -18.38 14.47
CA LYS A 113 -15.29 -17.24 14.68
C LYS A 113 -16.33 -17.17 13.57
N ASP A 114 -17.52 -16.70 13.92
CA ASP A 114 -18.54 -16.39 12.92
C ASP A 114 -18.12 -15.15 12.13
N VAL A 115 -17.73 -15.39 10.87
CA VAL A 115 -17.26 -14.36 9.94
C VAL A 115 -17.95 -14.58 8.60
N GLN A 116 -18.51 -13.52 8.04
CA GLN A 116 -19.15 -13.57 6.73
C GLN A 116 -18.14 -13.92 5.62
N LEU A 117 -18.51 -14.89 4.78
CA LEU A 117 -17.67 -15.35 3.65
C LEU A 117 -17.84 -14.43 2.44
N THR A 118 -17.39 -13.17 2.57
CA THR A 118 -17.47 -12.14 1.54
C THR A 118 -16.07 -11.66 1.16
N HIS A 119 -15.97 -10.99 0.02
CA HIS A 119 -14.75 -10.36 -0.49
C HIS A 119 -13.59 -11.32 -0.73
N GLY A 120 -13.86 -12.54 -1.22
CA GLY A 120 -12.85 -13.53 -1.57
C GLY A 120 -12.52 -14.52 -0.44
N LEU A 121 -13.08 -14.36 0.77
CA LEU A 121 -12.81 -15.28 1.88
C LEU A 121 -13.31 -16.71 1.63
N ALA A 122 -14.45 -16.86 0.91
CA ALA A 122 -14.97 -18.19 0.58
C ALA A 122 -13.98 -18.98 -0.28
N GLU A 123 -13.38 -18.33 -1.26
CA GLU A 123 -12.39 -18.88 -2.17
C GLU A 123 -11.10 -19.24 -1.43
N SER A 124 -10.62 -18.37 -0.54
CA SER A 124 -9.46 -18.64 0.32
C SER A 124 -9.69 -19.88 1.21
N MET A 125 -10.87 -19.97 1.83
CA MET A 125 -11.21 -21.13 2.64
C MET A 125 -11.25 -22.41 1.82
N ALA A 126 -11.85 -22.38 0.62
CA ALA A 126 -11.91 -23.54 -0.27
C ALA A 126 -10.51 -24.00 -0.73
N GLN A 127 -9.59 -23.06 -1.02
CA GLN A 127 -8.20 -23.35 -1.35
C GLN A 127 -7.46 -23.98 -0.14
N LEU A 128 -7.62 -23.40 1.05
CA LEU A 128 -6.97 -23.89 2.27
C LEU A 128 -7.54 -25.23 2.78
N GLU A 129 -8.79 -25.56 2.47
CA GLU A 129 -9.37 -26.87 2.79
C GLU A 129 -8.68 -28.03 2.02
N GLN A 130 -8.09 -27.74 0.86
CA GLN A 130 -7.31 -28.74 0.10
C GLN A 130 -5.90 -28.93 0.67
N GLU A 131 -5.47 -28.09 1.58
CA GLU A 131 -4.15 -28.13 2.19
C GLU A 131 -4.13 -29.01 3.47
N PRO A 132 -2.96 -29.60 3.81
CA PRO A 132 -2.81 -30.35 5.04
C PRO A 132 -3.18 -29.54 6.29
N ALA A 133 -3.72 -30.22 7.31
CA ALA A 133 -4.11 -29.57 8.56
C ALA A 133 -2.94 -28.84 9.23
N ASP A 134 -1.73 -29.40 9.16
CA ASP A 134 -0.53 -28.81 9.75
C ASP A 134 -0.20 -27.47 9.08
N PHE A 135 -0.35 -27.36 7.75
CA PHE A 135 -0.15 -26.11 7.05
C PHE A 135 -1.17 -25.06 7.49
N ARG A 136 -2.44 -25.41 7.62
CA ARG A 136 -3.47 -24.49 8.12
C ARG A 136 -3.16 -24.00 9.55
N GLN A 137 -2.59 -24.86 10.40
CA GLN A 137 -2.16 -24.45 11.74
C GLN A 137 -0.97 -23.50 11.68
N GLN A 138 0.00 -23.73 10.79
CA GLN A 138 1.11 -22.81 10.53
C GLN A 138 0.63 -21.44 10.05
N VAL A 139 -0.36 -21.41 9.15
CA VAL A 139 -0.99 -20.16 8.69
C VAL A 139 -1.65 -19.41 9.86
N VAL A 140 -2.38 -20.11 10.73
CA VAL A 140 -2.98 -19.49 11.92
C VAL A 140 -1.92 -18.90 12.83
N ALA A 141 -0.84 -19.63 13.09
CA ALA A 141 0.24 -19.15 13.95
C ALA A 141 0.94 -17.94 13.34
N PHE A 142 1.25 -17.99 12.04
CA PHE A 142 1.87 -16.90 11.30
C PHE A 142 1.03 -15.61 11.33
N LEU A 143 -0.24 -15.69 10.94
CA LEU A 143 -1.13 -14.53 10.90
C LEU A 143 -1.40 -13.93 12.29
N ASP A 144 -1.39 -14.76 13.33
CA ASP A 144 -1.57 -14.30 14.72
C ASP A 144 -0.38 -13.52 15.26
N ASP A 145 0.83 -13.88 14.82
CA ASP A 145 2.08 -13.26 15.26
C ASP A 145 2.36 -11.92 14.56
N LEU A 146 1.64 -11.58 13.48
CA LEU A 146 1.82 -10.35 12.74
C LEU A 146 1.46 -9.11 13.57
N VAL A 147 2.35 -8.11 13.52
CA VAL A 147 2.16 -6.84 14.23
C VAL A 147 1.57 -5.77 13.30
N SER A 148 0.78 -4.86 13.86
CA SER A 148 -0.01 -3.90 13.08
C SER A 148 0.80 -2.97 12.17
N HIS A 149 2.05 -2.68 12.52
CA HIS A 149 2.95 -1.81 11.74
C HIS A 149 4.37 -1.94 12.24
N TYR A 150 5.34 -1.54 11.46
CA TYR A 150 6.73 -1.42 11.85
C TYR A 150 7.21 0.02 11.76
N VAL A 151 8.04 0.42 12.72
CA VAL A 151 8.85 1.64 12.69
C VAL A 151 10.30 1.24 12.50
N LEU A 152 10.86 1.59 11.35
CA LEU A 152 12.16 1.15 10.83
C LEU A 152 13.11 2.35 10.70
N ASP A 153 14.38 2.07 10.44
CA ASP A 153 15.41 3.02 10.04
C ASP A 153 15.44 4.29 10.91
N ASP A 154 15.79 4.13 12.19
CA ASP A 154 15.80 5.23 13.19
C ASP A 154 14.47 6.00 13.29
N GLY A 155 13.39 5.42 12.82
CA GLY A 155 12.08 6.06 12.77
C GLY A 155 11.84 6.91 11.53
N ARG A 156 12.65 6.73 10.49
CA ARG A 156 12.51 7.41 9.20
C ARG A 156 11.50 6.73 8.27
N LEU A 157 11.25 5.43 8.48
CA LEU A 157 10.31 4.63 7.71
C LEU A 157 9.25 4.01 8.61
N VAL A 158 7.99 4.07 8.21
CA VAL A 158 6.87 3.37 8.81
C VAL A 158 6.14 2.59 7.73
N VAL A 159 5.82 1.33 8.00
CA VAL A 159 5.01 0.48 7.12
C VAL A 159 3.79 -0.01 7.88
N ALA A 160 2.63 0.12 7.29
CA ALA A 160 1.35 -0.34 7.80
C ALA A 160 0.39 -0.56 6.63
N HIS A 161 -0.52 -1.53 6.75
CA HIS A 161 -1.42 -1.88 5.65
C HIS A 161 -2.26 -0.70 5.14
N ALA A 162 -3.05 -0.04 5.98
CA ALA A 162 -3.91 1.10 5.58
C ALA A 162 -3.33 2.47 5.98
N GLY A 163 -2.06 2.51 6.40
CA GLY A 163 -1.38 3.74 6.81
C GLY A 163 -1.22 3.91 8.31
N MET A 164 -0.57 5.02 8.71
CA MET A 164 -0.29 5.29 10.11
C MET A 164 -0.10 6.79 10.38
N LYS A 165 -1.00 7.38 11.18
CA LYS A 165 -0.87 8.77 11.65
C LYS A 165 0.38 8.93 12.53
N ALA A 166 1.06 10.10 12.43
CA ALA A 166 2.28 10.37 13.19
C ALA A 166 2.13 10.13 14.71
N ALA A 167 0.99 10.50 15.28
CA ALA A 167 0.71 10.31 16.71
C ALA A 167 0.50 8.86 17.13
N MET A 168 0.35 7.93 16.20
CA MET A 168 0.10 6.49 16.46
C MET A 168 1.34 5.63 16.23
N GLN A 169 2.38 6.14 15.55
CA GLN A 169 3.59 5.40 15.20
C GLN A 169 4.29 4.86 16.44
N GLY A 170 4.65 3.58 16.41
CA GLY A 170 5.33 2.88 17.50
C GLY A 170 4.44 2.62 18.73
N ARG A 171 3.14 2.85 18.67
CA ARG A 171 2.20 2.57 19.75
C ARG A 171 1.51 1.23 19.55
N GLY A 172 1.08 0.61 20.66
CA GLY A 172 0.30 -0.64 20.67
C GLY A 172 -1.03 -0.40 21.38
N SER A 173 -2.14 -0.40 20.63
CA SER A 173 -3.51 -0.39 21.17
C SER A 173 -4.50 -0.86 20.12
N GLY A 174 -5.72 -1.25 20.52
CA GLY A 174 -6.80 -1.60 19.59
C GLY A 174 -7.03 -0.51 18.54
N LYS A 175 -7.12 0.76 18.98
CA LYS A 175 -7.33 1.90 18.06
C LYS A 175 -6.20 2.05 17.03
N VAL A 176 -4.95 1.83 17.42
CA VAL A 176 -3.80 1.87 16.51
C VAL A 176 -3.87 0.71 15.51
N ARG A 177 -4.21 -0.50 15.99
CA ARG A 177 -4.40 -1.67 15.14
C ARG A 177 -5.53 -1.46 14.14
N ASP A 178 -6.66 -0.95 14.59
CA ASP A 178 -7.82 -0.68 13.71
C ASP A 178 -7.45 0.34 12.62
N PHE A 179 -6.75 1.41 12.98
CA PHE A 179 -6.28 2.38 12.00
C PHE A 179 -5.29 1.75 11.01
N ALA A 180 -4.35 0.94 11.48
CA ALA A 180 -3.37 0.27 10.62
C ALA A 180 -4.02 -0.69 9.60
N LEU A 181 -5.15 -1.31 9.96
CA LEU A 181 -5.85 -2.29 9.14
C LEU A 181 -6.90 -1.67 8.21
N TYR A 182 -7.56 -0.60 8.62
CA TYR A 182 -8.75 -0.08 7.94
C TYR A 182 -8.63 1.40 7.57
N GLY A 183 -7.62 2.11 8.05
CA GLY A 183 -7.57 3.56 7.98
C GLY A 183 -8.64 4.22 8.86
N GLU A 184 -9.05 5.42 8.49
CA GLU A 184 -10.12 6.16 9.17
C GLU A 184 -11.32 6.30 8.25
N THR A 185 -12.50 5.93 8.74
CA THR A 185 -13.74 6.01 7.97
C THR A 185 -14.65 7.10 8.54
N THR A 186 -15.48 7.73 7.69
CA THR A 186 -16.48 8.71 8.10
C THR A 186 -17.68 8.07 8.80
N GLY A 187 -17.83 6.74 8.67
CA GLY A 187 -19.03 6.00 9.08
C GLY A 187 -20.11 5.94 8.00
N GLU A 188 -19.91 6.59 6.87
CA GLU A 188 -20.78 6.55 5.70
C GLU A 188 -20.34 5.46 4.72
N THR A 189 -21.24 5.07 3.81
CA THR A 189 -20.96 4.20 2.68
C THR A 189 -21.24 4.94 1.38
N ASP A 190 -20.43 4.69 0.36
CA ASP A 190 -20.63 5.26 -0.97
C ASP A 190 -21.74 4.50 -1.76
N GLU A 191 -22.02 4.93 -2.98
CA GLU A 191 -23.01 4.33 -3.88
C GLU A 191 -22.71 2.87 -4.23
N PHE A 192 -21.46 2.41 -4.05
CA PHE A 192 -21.02 1.03 -4.28
C PHE A 192 -21.09 0.18 -3.00
N GLY A 193 -21.55 0.76 -1.86
CA GLY A 193 -21.60 0.10 -0.56
C GLY A 193 -20.25 -0.01 0.13
N LEU A 194 -19.25 0.74 -0.31
CA LEU A 194 -17.91 0.77 0.30
C LEU A 194 -17.83 1.89 1.35
N PRO A 195 -17.07 1.67 2.46
CA PRO A 195 -16.88 2.71 3.48
C PRO A 195 -16.20 3.96 2.90
N VAL A 196 -16.79 5.12 3.13
CA VAL A 196 -16.15 6.41 2.82
C VAL A 196 -15.00 6.64 3.80
N ARG A 197 -13.81 6.96 3.28
CA ARG A 197 -12.59 7.12 4.07
C ARG A 197 -12.17 8.57 4.17
N HIS A 198 -11.63 8.92 5.33
CA HIS A 198 -10.89 10.17 5.47
C HIS A 198 -9.54 10.07 4.76
N ASP A 199 -9.18 11.10 4.02
CA ASP A 199 -7.85 11.24 3.44
C ASP A 199 -6.83 11.69 4.52
N TRP A 200 -6.44 10.74 5.35
CA TRP A 200 -5.48 10.98 6.42
C TRP A 200 -4.10 11.38 5.89
N ALA A 201 -3.75 10.96 4.66
CA ALA A 201 -2.47 11.26 4.01
C ALA A 201 -2.37 12.75 3.63
N ALA A 202 -3.48 13.37 3.23
CA ALA A 202 -3.54 14.82 2.99
C ALA A 202 -3.23 15.64 4.25
N GLU A 203 -3.58 15.11 5.41
CA GLU A 203 -3.32 15.75 6.71
C GLU A 203 -1.99 15.35 7.35
N TYR A 204 -1.29 14.38 6.78
CA TYR A 204 -0.05 13.89 7.36
C TYR A 204 1.05 14.95 7.40
N ARG A 205 1.67 15.13 8.57
CA ARG A 205 2.79 16.08 8.81
C ARG A 205 3.90 15.45 9.64
N GLY A 206 3.96 14.10 9.65
CA GLY A 206 5.00 13.35 10.34
C GLY A 206 6.37 13.46 9.64
N ARG A 207 7.43 13.06 10.35
CA ARG A 207 8.80 13.06 9.80
C ARG A 207 9.12 11.77 9.05
N ALA A 208 8.50 10.66 9.46
CA ALA A 208 8.71 9.37 8.83
C ALA A 208 8.03 9.34 7.46
N MET A 209 8.67 8.66 6.51
CA MET A 209 7.96 8.18 5.33
C MET A 209 6.99 7.08 5.76
N VAL A 210 5.75 7.13 5.27
CA VAL A 210 4.76 6.07 5.51
C VAL A 210 4.41 5.39 4.19
N VAL A 211 4.63 4.07 4.13
CA VAL A 211 4.27 3.25 2.96
C VAL A 211 3.08 2.37 3.34
N TYR A 212 2.05 2.37 2.50
CA TYR A 212 0.80 1.69 2.77
C TYR A 212 0.09 1.23 1.47
N GLY A 213 -1.02 0.49 1.59
CA GLY A 213 -1.86 -0.02 0.53
C GLY A 213 -3.35 0.06 0.86
N HIS A 214 -4.06 -1.08 0.77
CA HIS A 214 -5.45 -1.27 1.23
C HIS A 214 -6.54 -0.69 0.32
N THR A 215 -6.34 0.47 -0.23
CA THR A 215 -7.30 1.12 -1.13
C THR A 215 -6.66 1.24 -2.51
N PRO A 216 -7.13 0.46 -3.49
CA PRO A 216 -6.51 0.43 -4.80
C PRO A 216 -6.49 1.80 -5.47
N VAL A 217 -5.34 2.15 -6.04
CA VAL A 217 -5.13 3.36 -6.84
C VAL A 217 -4.59 2.96 -8.21
N PRO A 218 -4.90 3.70 -9.29
CA PRO A 218 -4.39 3.37 -10.62
C PRO A 218 -2.86 3.40 -10.70
N GLU A 219 -2.24 4.35 -10.01
CA GLU A 219 -0.81 4.55 -9.94
C GLU A 219 -0.40 4.93 -8.51
N PRO A 220 0.84 4.59 -8.07
CA PRO A 220 1.34 4.99 -6.76
C PRO A 220 1.40 6.52 -6.63
N GLU A 221 0.79 7.06 -5.58
CA GLU A 221 0.71 8.50 -5.38
C GLU A 221 1.48 8.94 -4.13
N TRP A 222 2.43 9.86 -4.31
CA TRP A 222 3.15 10.52 -3.23
C TRP A 222 2.34 11.68 -2.66
N LEU A 223 2.06 11.64 -1.36
CA LEU A 223 1.34 12.70 -0.67
C LEU A 223 1.92 12.97 0.73
N ASN A 224 2.43 14.17 0.98
CA ASN A 224 2.95 14.59 2.30
C ASN A 224 3.94 13.62 2.99
N GLY A 225 4.83 13.00 2.23
CA GLY A 225 5.77 12.01 2.76
C GLY A 225 5.16 10.63 2.98
N THR A 226 3.99 10.38 2.44
CA THR A 226 3.36 9.05 2.39
C THR A 226 3.22 8.57 0.96
N ILE A 227 3.10 7.26 0.76
CA ILE A 227 2.82 6.66 -0.54
C ILE A 227 1.91 5.45 -0.40
N ASN A 228 0.85 5.42 -1.22
CA ASN A 228 0.04 4.24 -1.43
C ASN A 228 0.61 3.45 -2.62
N ILE A 229 0.89 2.17 -2.41
CA ILE A 229 1.42 1.27 -3.45
C ILE A 229 0.51 0.07 -3.74
N ASP A 230 -0.73 0.07 -3.24
CA ASP A 230 -1.74 -0.88 -3.70
C ASP A 230 -2.25 -0.44 -5.07
N THR A 231 -1.67 -1.00 -6.11
CA THR A 231 -2.04 -0.73 -7.51
C THR A 231 -2.98 -1.80 -8.07
N GLY A 232 -3.70 -2.49 -7.19
CA GLY A 232 -4.84 -3.33 -7.53
C GLY A 232 -4.52 -4.53 -8.40
N CYS A 233 -3.42 -5.24 -8.15
CA CYS A 233 -2.99 -6.40 -8.94
C CYS A 233 -4.14 -7.39 -9.17
N VAL A 234 -4.87 -7.78 -8.15
CA VAL A 234 -5.97 -8.75 -8.25
C VAL A 234 -7.14 -8.25 -9.12
N PHE A 235 -7.23 -6.95 -9.30
CA PHE A 235 -8.26 -6.28 -10.13
C PHE A 235 -7.79 -5.95 -11.55
N GLY A 236 -6.63 -6.47 -11.97
CA GLY A 236 -6.08 -6.25 -13.30
C GLY A 236 -5.11 -5.06 -13.43
N GLY A 237 -4.74 -4.43 -12.31
CA GLY A 237 -3.68 -3.43 -12.24
C GLY A 237 -2.28 -4.04 -12.17
N GLU A 238 -1.46 -3.59 -11.26
CA GLU A 238 -0.08 -4.04 -11.10
C GLU A 238 0.19 -4.48 -9.65
N LEU A 239 1.17 -5.36 -9.46
CA LEU A 239 1.80 -5.60 -8.17
C LEU A 239 3.04 -4.72 -8.05
N THR A 240 2.97 -3.75 -7.16
CA THR A 240 3.99 -2.72 -7.02
C THR A 240 4.82 -2.88 -5.75
N ALA A 241 6.12 -2.66 -5.88
CA ALA A 241 7.05 -2.53 -4.76
C ALA A 241 7.73 -1.17 -4.76
N LEU A 242 7.98 -0.63 -3.56
CA LEU A 242 8.84 0.53 -3.34
C LEU A 242 10.18 0.08 -2.79
N ARG A 243 11.26 0.39 -3.47
CA ARG A 243 12.64 0.21 -2.97
C ARG A 243 13.01 1.37 -2.03
N TYR A 244 13.45 1.04 -0.84
CA TYR A 244 13.88 1.99 0.17
C TYR A 244 15.37 1.78 0.48
N PRO A 245 16.22 2.81 0.59
CA PRO A 245 15.87 4.25 0.62
C PRO A 245 15.79 4.92 -0.76
N GLU A 246 16.02 4.20 -1.87
CA GLU A 246 16.15 4.73 -3.23
C GLU A 246 14.88 5.44 -3.72
N LYS A 247 13.71 5.06 -3.20
CA LYS A 247 12.37 5.50 -3.64
C LYS A 247 12.06 5.12 -5.09
N GLU A 248 12.66 4.04 -5.56
CA GLU A 248 12.40 3.47 -6.87
C GLU A 248 11.14 2.59 -6.80
N LEU A 249 10.26 2.71 -7.77
CA LEU A 249 9.10 1.85 -7.92
C LEU A 249 9.42 0.75 -8.93
N VAL A 250 9.10 -0.48 -8.57
CA VAL A 250 9.19 -1.65 -9.44
C VAL A 250 7.83 -2.32 -9.45
N ALA A 251 7.26 -2.55 -10.64
CA ALA A 251 5.94 -3.13 -10.77
C ALA A 251 5.90 -4.27 -11.78
N VAL A 252 4.93 -5.15 -11.61
CA VAL A 252 4.61 -6.26 -12.51
C VAL A 252 3.12 -6.15 -12.84
N PRO A 253 2.74 -6.08 -14.12
CA PRO A 253 1.33 -6.03 -14.49
C PRO A 253 0.65 -7.35 -14.11
N ALA A 254 -0.60 -7.25 -13.68
CA ALA A 254 -1.44 -8.42 -13.46
C ALA A 254 -1.57 -9.23 -14.75
N ARG A 255 -1.53 -10.54 -14.65
CA ARG A 255 -1.70 -11.44 -15.82
C ARG A 255 -3.11 -11.35 -16.40
N ARG A 256 -4.08 -11.00 -15.57
CA ARG A 256 -5.47 -10.75 -15.93
C ARG A 256 -6.21 -10.13 -14.73
N THR A 257 -7.43 -9.68 -14.93
CA THR A 257 -8.36 -9.40 -13.84
C THR A 257 -8.76 -10.73 -13.19
N TRP A 258 -8.35 -10.93 -11.95
CA TRP A 258 -8.66 -12.13 -11.17
C TRP A 258 -9.99 -12.00 -10.44
N CYS A 259 -10.32 -10.76 -10.03
CA CYS A 259 -11.55 -10.41 -9.35
C CYS A 259 -12.05 -9.07 -9.87
N GLU A 260 -13.33 -8.96 -10.16
CA GLU A 260 -13.92 -7.67 -10.54
C GLU A 260 -13.99 -6.76 -9.30
N PRO A 261 -13.52 -5.52 -9.38
CA PRO A 261 -13.62 -4.58 -8.28
C PRO A 261 -15.07 -4.12 -8.09
N ALA A 262 -15.48 -3.91 -6.83
CA ALA A 262 -16.81 -3.37 -6.52
C ALA A 262 -17.02 -1.95 -7.10
N LYS A 263 -15.93 -1.18 -7.18
CA LYS A 263 -15.87 0.14 -7.80
C LYS A 263 -14.80 0.11 -8.89
N PRO A 264 -15.10 0.54 -10.12
CA PRO A 264 -14.08 0.72 -11.14
C PRO A 264 -12.95 1.61 -10.62
N PHE A 265 -11.70 1.12 -10.63
CA PHE A 265 -10.54 1.89 -10.18
C PHE A 265 -9.54 2.12 -11.33
N LEU A 266 -9.52 1.24 -12.32
CA LEU A 266 -8.89 1.50 -13.60
C LEU A 266 -9.95 2.13 -14.49
N GLU A 267 -9.63 3.25 -15.13
CA GLU A 267 -10.46 3.73 -16.22
C GLU A 267 -10.51 2.61 -17.28
N PRO A 268 -11.71 2.32 -17.86
CA PRO A 268 -11.76 1.41 -18.98
C PRO A 268 -10.70 1.90 -19.96
N ALA A 269 -9.77 1.03 -20.40
CA ALA A 269 -8.87 1.38 -21.47
C ALA A 269 -9.78 1.86 -22.61
N GLU A 270 -9.92 3.16 -22.73
CA GLU A 270 -10.55 3.73 -23.90
C GLU A 270 -9.76 3.12 -25.03
N GLN A 271 -10.45 2.29 -25.83
CA GLN A 271 -9.94 2.00 -27.16
C GLN A 271 -9.82 3.37 -27.77
N ALA A 272 -8.61 3.95 -27.69
CA ALA A 272 -8.34 5.25 -28.22
C ALA A 272 -8.83 5.17 -29.67
N PRO A 273 -9.91 5.85 -30.05
CA PRO A 273 -10.33 5.86 -31.42
C PRO A 273 -9.11 6.38 -32.16
N ALA A 274 -8.68 5.67 -33.18
CA ALA A 274 -7.54 6.09 -33.99
C ALA A 274 -7.80 7.57 -34.32
N LEU A 275 -7.05 8.48 -33.67
CA LEU A 275 -7.24 9.92 -33.78
C LEU A 275 -7.22 10.23 -35.27
N THR A 276 -8.32 10.72 -35.81
CA THR A 276 -8.31 11.26 -37.14
C THR A 276 -7.36 12.45 -37.14
N ALA A 277 -6.74 12.75 -38.29
CA ALA A 277 -5.83 13.90 -38.39
C ALA A 277 -6.47 15.21 -37.90
N GLN A 278 -7.80 15.30 -37.91
CA GLN A 278 -8.58 16.43 -37.41
C GLN A 278 -8.61 16.46 -35.86
N GLN A 279 -8.79 15.32 -35.21
CA GLN A 279 -8.81 15.20 -33.74
C GLN A 279 -7.42 15.46 -33.13
N ALA A 280 -6.35 15.02 -33.81
CA ALA A 280 -4.97 15.35 -33.41
C ALA A 280 -4.68 16.86 -33.54
N HIS A 281 -5.48 17.59 -34.31
CA HIS A 281 -5.33 19.05 -34.47
C HIS A 281 -6.07 19.82 -33.38
N ASP A 282 -7.16 19.25 -32.84
CA ASP A 282 -7.96 19.88 -31.79
C ASP A 282 -7.31 19.73 -30.38
N ASP A 283 -6.36 18.79 -30.21
CA ASP A 283 -5.57 18.61 -28.99
C ASP A 283 -4.36 19.55 -28.87
N VAL A 284 -4.12 20.41 -29.89
CA VAL A 284 -3.07 21.44 -29.84
C VAL A 284 -3.64 22.70 -29.18
N LEU A 285 -3.12 23.06 -28.00
CA LEU A 285 -3.45 24.32 -27.33
C LEU A 285 -3.09 25.52 -28.21
N ASP A 286 -4.09 26.27 -28.65
CA ASP A 286 -3.93 27.57 -29.29
C ASP A 286 -3.95 28.68 -28.20
N LEU A 287 -3.31 29.81 -28.49
CA LEU A 287 -3.33 31.00 -27.63
C LEU A 287 -4.75 31.48 -27.28
N ALA A 288 -5.72 31.24 -28.18
CA ALA A 288 -7.13 31.51 -27.97
C ALA A 288 -7.76 30.63 -26.89
N ASP A 289 -7.25 29.41 -26.67
CA ASP A 289 -7.76 28.48 -25.66
C ASP A 289 -7.31 28.86 -24.25
N VAL A 290 -6.26 29.65 -24.11
CA VAL A 290 -5.67 30.10 -22.84
C VAL A 290 -6.22 31.47 -22.42
N THR A 291 -6.59 32.33 -23.37
CA THR A 291 -7.12 33.66 -23.12
C THR A 291 -8.64 33.65 -22.98
N GLY A 292 -9.16 33.43 -21.82
CA GLY A 292 -10.60 33.64 -21.54
C GLY A 292 -11.32 32.63 -20.67
N LYS A 293 -10.68 31.56 -20.26
CA LYS A 293 -11.27 30.58 -19.31
C LYS A 293 -10.73 30.78 -17.90
N ARG A 294 -11.55 31.32 -17.01
CA ARG A 294 -11.30 31.25 -15.57
C ARG A 294 -11.44 29.79 -15.13
N GLY A 295 -10.35 29.20 -14.67
CA GLY A 295 -10.34 27.89 -14.03
C GLY A 295 -10.05 26.73 -14.99
N ILE A 296 -8.83 26.65 -15.51
CA ILE A 296 -8.29 25.37 -16.00
C ILE A 296 -7.60 24.71 -14.83
N THR A 297 -8.26 23.74 -14.22
CA THR A 297 -7.61 22.77 -13.34
C THR A 297 -6.91 21.77 -14.27
N THR A 298 -5.68 22.05 -14.62
CA THR A 298 -4.82 21.07 -15.33
C THR A 298 -4.36 20.03 -14.32
N ARG A 299 -4.98 18.86 -14.30
CA ARG A 299 -4.27 17.65 -13.89
C ARG A 299 -3.24 17.39 -14.98
N LEU A 300 -1.95 17.52 -14.60
CA LEU A 300 -0.80 17.37 -15.49
C LEU A 300 -0.55 15.89 -15.85
N HIS A 301 -1.44 15.28 -16.65
CA HIS A 301 -1.19 13.98 -17.27
C HIS A 301 -1.34 14.00 -18.81
N HIS A 302 -1.41 15.19 -19.42
CA HIS A 302 -1.48 15.30 -20.86
C HIS A 302 -0.17 15.89 -21.42
N THR A 303 0.39 15.20 -22.41
CA THR A 303 1.49 15.75 -23.20
C THR A 303 0.96 16.96 -23.95
N VAL A 304 1.33 18.16 -23.50
CA VAL A 304 0.96 19.40 -24.19
C VAL A 304 1.94 19.58 -25.34
N THR A 305 1.46 19.41 -26.59
CA THR A 305 2.24 19.75 -27.78
C THR A 305 1.96 21.23 -28.12
N VAL A 306 2.97 22.07 -27.91
CA VAL A 306 2.89 23.49 -28.27
C VAL A 306 3.50 23.69 -29.66
N ARG A 307 2.78 24.42 -30.53
CA ARG A 307 3.33 24.77 -31.85
C ARG A 307 4.51 25.71 -31.66
N GLU A 308 5.56 25.57 -32.50
CA GLU A 308 6.83 26.27 -32.39
C GLU A 308 6.65 27.82 -32.42
N GLU A 309 5.68 28.32 -33.18
CA GLU A 309 5.29 29.74 -33.26
C GLU A 309 4.71 30.31 -31.95
N ASN A 310 4.21 29.47 -31.03
CA ASN A 310 3.60 29.88 -29.76
C ASN A 310 4.44 29.46 -28.53
N ALA A 311 5.57 28.81 -28.71
CA ALA A 311 6.36 28.20 -27.65
C ALA A 311 6.79 29.18 -26.57
N THR A 312 7.23 30.40 -26.96
CA THR A 312 7.70 31.42 -26.03
C THR A 312 6.55 31.95 -25.13
N THR A 313 5.39 32.16 -25.73
CA THR A 313 4.20 32.68 -24.99
C THR A 313 3.62 31.61 -24.08
N ALA A 314 3.59 30.35 -24.51
CA ALA A 314 3.15 29.23 -23.68
C ALA A 314 4.09 29.00 -22.49
N LEU A 315 5.40 29.10 -22.65
CA LEU A 315 6.40 29.05 -21.58
C LEU A 315 6.23 30.20 -20.57
N GLU A 316 5.95 31.43 -21.05
CA GLU A 316 5.66 32.55 -20.15
C GLU A 316 4.37 32.36 -19.36
N VAL A 317 3.33 31.83 -19.96
CA VAL A 317 2.07 31.51 -19.28
C VAL A 317 2.29 30.40 -18.26
N MET A 318 2.97 29.31 -18.61
CA MET A 318 3.30 28.23 -17.69
C MET A 318 4.17 28.69 -16.51
N SER A 319 5.16 29.58 -16.76
CA SER A 319 6.00 30.15 -15.70
C SER A 319 5.21 31.04 -14.72
N ARG A 320 4.19 31.77 -15.20
CA ARG A 320 3.27 32.56 -14.34
C ARG A 320 2.37 31.68 -13.51
N PHE A 321 1.92 30.54 -14.02
CA PHE A 321 1.13 29.56 -13.25
C PHE A 321 1.98 28.82 -12.21
N ALA A 322 3.23 28.48 -12.53
CA ALA A 322 4.16 27.85 -11.59
C ALA A 322 4.59 28.80 -10.45
N ALA A 323 4.59 30.11 -10.69
CA ALA A 323 4.96 31.13 -9.69
C ALA A 323 3.80 31.53 -8.75
N ASN A 324 2.55 31.16 -9.05
CA ASN A 324 1.38 31.54 -8.26
C ASN A 324 0.33 30.41 -8.26
N PRO A 325 0.56 29.30 -7.54
CA PRO A 325 -0.43 28.24 -7.38
C PRO A 325 -1.52 28.71 -6.42
N GLN A 326 -2.63 29.20 -6.93
CA GLN A 326 -3.93 29.31 -6.23
C GLN A 326 -4.88 28.26 -6.76
#